data_5e6b2a9a7ef91cd22477a9942e1d2562
#
_entry.id   5e6b2a9a7ef91cd22477a9942e1d2562
#
_cell.length_a   1.000
_cell.length_b   1.000
_cell.length_c   1.000
_cell.angle_alpha   90.00
_cell.angle_beta   90.00
_cell.angle_gamma   90.00
#
_symmetry.space_group_name_H-M   'P 1'
#
loop_
_entity.id
_entity.type
_entity.pdbx_description
1 polymer ?
#
loop_
_entity_poly.entity_id
_entity_poly.type
_entity_poly.pdbx_seq_one_letter_code
_entity_poly.pdbx_strand_id
1 'polypeptide(L)'
;WLQKMKNTQKWISEDILRYFEKHNISTIDVAFIENQMSPQQIYHYLRRMEKESGLPVEKILTIWRDYLSMAKKIGENLKDSIVYRPRELERRHDEAVIALQEIDTKQRAEELREKFPNLEKVCREITPIYQSLKDEKYAVLVPQKIEDIIKEGKALHHCVGTQECYFDRISRKTSYIVFLRRQEELEKEFYTMEIEPDGNIVQKSKDYNRTGEDYEEAEPFLKKWKKNVLKKIRNQEKDPTKTQVTLWTTELSAAYKDHVVMKGGKYQDQYLSDVLKAEQEAAA
;
A
#
# COMPACT_ATOMS: atom_id res chain seq x y z
N TRP A 1 -31.57 -26.19 -16.39
CA TRP A 1 -32.56 -25.31 -17.01
C TRP A 1 -33.96 -25.97 -17.11
N LEU A 2 -34.09 -27.17 -17.59
CA LEU A 2 -35.39 -27.85 -17.67
C LEU A 2 -36.13 -27.95 -16.35
N GLN A 3 -35.41 -28.25 -15.25
CA GLN A 3 -35.99 -28.28 -13.91
C GLN A 3 -36.43 -26.87 -13.46
N LYS A 4 -35.65 -25.82 -13.78
CA LYS A 4 -36.01 -24.44 -13.48
C LYS A 4 -37.25 -24.01 -14.25
N MET A 5 -37.39 -24.36 -15.52
CA MET A 5 -38.58 -24.10 -16.32
C MET A 5 -39.82 -24.78 -15.71
N LYS A 6 -39.73 -26.03 -15.27
CA LYS A 6 -40.81 -26.74 -14.60
C LYS A 6 -41.21 -26.04 -13.30
N ASN A 7 -40.23 -25.64 -12.46
CA ASN A 7 -40.50 -25.05 -11.15
C ASN A 7 -41.07 -23.64 -11.26
N THR A 8 -40.66 -22.86 -12.27
CA THR A 8 -41.09 -21.44 -12.43
C THR A 8 -42.24 -21.26 -13.40
N GLN A 9 -42.62 -22.31 -14.15
CA GLN A 9 -43.58 -22.26 -15.26
C GLN A 9 -43.26 -21.22 -16.32
N LYS A 10 -41.98 -20.82 -16.44
CA LYS A 10 -41.47 -19.89 -17.47
C LYS A 10 -40.70 -20.63 -18.52
N TRP A 11 -41.12 -20.46 -19.75
CA TRP A 11 -40.47 -21.08 -20.90
C TRP A 11 -39.23 -20.33 -21.33
N ILE A 12 -38.17 -21.08 -21.68
CA ILE A 12 -36.95 -20.58 -22.29
C ILE A 12 -36.95 -21.11 -23.74
N SER A 13 -36.69 -20.26 -24.72
CA SER A 13 -36.67 -20.68 -26.12
C SER A 13 -35.55 -21.67 -26.40
N GLU A 14 -35.76 -22.51 -27.38
CA GLU A 14 -34.82 -23.58 -27.78
C GLU A 14 -33.44 -23.01 -28.14
N ASP A 15 -33.41 -21.88 -28.85
CA ASP A 15 -32.15 -21.20 -29.23
C ASP A 15 -31.31 -20.78 -28.02
N ILE A 16 -31.95 -20.30 -26.94
CA ILE A 16 -31.30 -19.94 -25.68
C ILE A 16 -30.77 -21.20 -24.98
N LEU A 17 -31.56 -22.26 -24.92
CA LEU A 17 -31.13 -23.53 -24.32
C LEU A 17 -29.93 -24.11 -25.07
N ARG A 18 -29.97 -24.14 -26.41
CA ARG A 18 -28.84 -24.56 -27.24
C ARG A 18 -27.58 -23.71 -27.00
N TYR A 19 -27.74 -22.39 -26.85
CA TYR A 19 -26.61 -21.52 -26.54
C TYR A 19 -26.01 -21.85 -25.17
N PHE A 20 -26.85 -22.01 -24.14
CA PHE A 20 -26.38 -22.33 -22.80
C PHE A 20 -25.72 -23.72 -22.77
N GLU A 21 -26.26 -24.70 -23.47
CA GLU A 21 -25.68 -26.03 -23.62
C GLU A 21 -24.33 -25.99 -24.34
N LYS A 22 -24.25 -25.28 -25.46
CA LYS A 22 -23.01 -25.10 -26.24
C LYS A 22 -21.87 -24.51 -25.39
N HIS A 23 -22.18 -23.59 -24.48
CA HIS A 23 -21.21 -22.91 -23.62
C HIS A 23 -21.14 -23.50 -22.21
N ASN A 24 -21.76 -24.67 -21.97
CA ASN A 24 -21.82 -25.31 -20.65
C ASN A 24 -22.32 -24.41 -19.52
N ILE A 25 -23.27 -23.51 -19.82
CA ILE A 25 -23.81 -22.56 -18.81
C ILE A 25 -24.96 -23.24 -18.05
N SER A 26 -24.72 -23.54 -16.79
CA SER A 26 -25.74 -24.01 -15.86
C SER A 26 -26.50 -22.87 -15.15
N THR A 27 -27.55 -23.21 -14.41
CA THR A 27 -28.25 -22.25 -13.57
C THR A 27 -27.38 -21.72 -12.42
N ILE A 28 -26.38 -22.52 -11.98
CA ILE A 28 -25.44 -22.15 -10.92
C ILE A 28 -24.51 -21.04 -11.42
N ASP A 29 -24.08 -21.11 -12.69
CA ASP A 29 -23.14 -20.13 -13.27
C ASP A 29 -23.74 -18.73 -13.35
N VAL A 30 -25.06 -18.61 -13.42
CA VAL A 30 -25.80 -17.34 -13.51
C VAL A 30 -26.58 -17.00 -12.24
N ALA A 31 -26.45 -17.79 -11.17
CA ALA A 31 -27.17 -17.57 -9.91
C ALA A 31 -26.94 -16.16 -9.31
N PHE A 32 -25.75 -15.59 -9.55
CA PHE A 32 -25.39 -14.25 -9.07
C PHE A 32 -26.21 -13.11 -9.68
N ILE A 33 -26.90 -13.35 -10.81
CA ILE A 33 -27.64 -12.30 -11.56
C ILE A 33 -29.11 -12.69 -11.83
N GLU A 34 -29.53 -13.92 -11.55
CA GLU A 34 -30.85 -14.42 -11.91
C GLU A 34 -32.04 -13.69 -11.24
N ASN A 35 -31.78 -12.97 -10.13
CA ASN A 35 -32.79 -12.13 -9.48
C ASN A 35 -33.04 -10.81 -10.22
N GLN A 36 -32.11 -10.35 -11.04
CA GLN A 36 -32.16 -9.09 -11.79
C GLN A 36 -32.46 -9.33 -13.28
N MET A 37 -32.10 -10.49 -13.83
CA MET A 37 -32.20 -10.76 -15.25
C MET A 37 -32.86 -12.09 -15.53
N SER A 38 -33.79 -12.08 -16.51
CA SER A 38 -34.33 -13.32 -17.05
C SER A 38 -33.26 -14.09 -17.88
N PRO A 39 -33.42 -15.42 -18.09
CA PRO A 39 -32.52 -16.17 -18.95
C PRO A 39 -32.37 -15.58 -20.34
N GLN A 40 -33.41 -14.99 -20.90
CA GLN A 40 -33.35 -14.29 -22.18
C GLN A 40 -32.48 -13.03 -22.14
N GLN A 41 -32.60 -12.24 -21.08
CA GLN A 41 -31.75 -11.06 -20.90
C GLN A 41 -30.28 -11.42 -20.69
N ILE A 42 -30.00 -12.49 -19.94
CA ILE A 42 -28.64 -13.03 -19.73
C ILE A 42 -28.07 -13.47 -21.09
N TYR A 43 -28.83 -14.23 -21.87
CA TYR A 43 -28.41 -14.67 -23.22
C TYR A 43 -28.05 -13.47 -24.13
N HIS A 44 -28.90 -12.45 -24.20
CA HIS A 44 -28.64 -11.28 -25.04
C HIS A 44 -27.43 -10.48 -24.54
N TYR A 45 -27.26 -10.40 -23.22
CA TYR A 45 -26.09 -9.74 -22.62
C TYR A 45 -24.79 -10.49 -22.97
N LEU A 46 -24.73 -11.79 -22.75
CA LEU A 46 -23.56 -12.60 -23.05
C LEU A 46 -23.21 -12.57 -24.55
N ARG A 47 -24.18 -12.72 -25.42
CA ARG A 47 -23.95 -12.62 -26.88
C ARG A 47 -23.42 -11.27 -27.33
N ARG A 48 -23.89 -10.20 -26.69
CA ARG A 48 -23.36 -8.88 -26.97
C ARG A 48 -21.92 -8.76 -26.49
N MET A 49 -21.61 -9.15 -25.26
CA MET A 49 -20.26 -9.10 -24.72
C MET A 49 -19.27 -9.95 -25.51
N GLU A 50 -19.67 -11.16 -25.89
CA GLU A 50 -18.86 -12.05 -26.73
C GLU A 50 -18.50 -11.38 -28.07
N LYS A 51 -19.46 -10.72 -28.70
CA LYS A 51 -19.25 -9.99 -29.96
C LYS A 51 -18.38 -8.75 -29.80
N GLU A 52 -18.55 -7.99 -28.71
CA GLU A 52 -17.86 -6.71 -28.48
C GLU A 52 -16.43 -6.91 -27.96
N SER A 53 -16.20 -7.89 -27.06
CA SER A 53 -14.89 -8.15 -26.46
C SER A 53 -14.06 -9.21 -27.18
N GLY A 54 -14.71 -10.10 -27.95
CA GLY A 54 -14.04 -11.28 -28.52
C GLY A 54 -13.65 -12.35 -27.49
N LEU A 55 -14.05 -12.19 -26.22
CA LEU A 55 -13.72 -13.14 -25.15
C LEU A 55 -14.63 -14.35 -25.17
N PRO A 56 -14.14 -15.54 -24.72
CA PRO A 56 -14.97 -16.69 -24.45
C PRO A 56 -16.03 -16.40 -23.39
N VAL A 57 -17.23 -16.94 -23.55
CA VAL A 57 -18.38 -16.71 -22.66
C VAL A 57 -18.08 -17.06 -21.19
N GLU A 58 -17.31 -18.11 -20.96
CA GLU A 58 -16.87 -18.52 -19.62
C GLU A 58 -16.06 -17.40 -18.93
N LYS A 59 -15.15 -16.77 -19.67
CA LYS A 59 -14.35 -15.65 -19.18
C LYS A 59 -15.23 -14.42 -18.90
N ILE A 60 -16.18 -14.14 -19.78
CA ILE A 60 -17.16 -13.05 -19.59
C ILE A 60 -17.96 -13.29 -18.29
N LEU A 61 -18.45 -14.49 -18.05
CA LEU A 61 -19.17 -14.83 -16.82
C LEU A 61 -18.30 -14.64 -15.57
N THR A 62 -17.03 -15.02 -15.63
CA THR A 62 -16.08 -14.83 -14.53
C THR A 62 -15.88 -13.36 -14.24
N ILE A 63 -15.52 -12.54 -15.23
CA ILE A 63 -15.33 -11.09 -15.11
C ILE A 63 -16.59 -10.41 -14.57
N TRP A 64 -17.77 -10.83 -15.07
CA TRP A 64 -19.04 -10.24 -14.65
C TRP A 64 -19.38 -10.55 -13.21
N ARG A 65 -19.17 -11.80 -12.76
CA ARG A 65 -19.36 -12.20 -11.35
C ARG A 65 -18.41 -11.44 -10.41
N ASP A 66 -17.14 -11.34 -10.79
CA ASP A 66 -16.13 -10.67 -10.01
C ASP A 66 -16.42 -9.16 -9.91
N TYR A 67 -16.78 -8.54 -11.03
CA TYR A 67 -17.22 -7.14 -11.04
C TYR A 67 -18.40 -6.89 -10.09
N LEU A 68 -19.47 -7.68 -10.16
CA LEU A 68 -20.63 -7.48 -9.28
C LEU A 68 -20.31 -7.74 -7.80
N SER A 69 -19.40 -8.67 -7.52
CA SER A 69 -18.91 -8.88 -6.16
C SER A 69 -18.17 -7.65 -5.62
N MET A 70 -17.31 -7.03 -6.46
CA MET A 70 -16.60 -5.80 -6.11
C MET A 70 -17.55 -4.60 -6.05
N ALA A 71 -18.45 -4.43 -7.02
CA ALA A 71 -19.47 -3.38 -7.04
C ALA A 71 -20.30 -3.36 -5.75
N LYS A 72 -20.65 -4.54 -5.22
CA LYS A 72 -21.32 -4.67 -3.92
C LYS A 72 -20.44 -4.16 -2.78
N LYS A 73 -19.16 -4.51 -2.76
CA LYS A 73 -18.22 -4.10 -1.69
C LYS A 73 -17.95 -2.60 -1.70
N ILE A 74 -17.89 -1.98 -2.87
CA ILE A 74 -17.69 -0.53 -3.00
C ILE A 74 -19.00 0.28 -2.83
N GLY A 75 -20.13 -0.41 -2.57
CA GLY A 75 -21.41 0.23 -2.25
C GLY A 75 -22.25 0.65 -3.45
N GLU A 76 -21.97 0.13 -4.65
CA GLU A 76 -22.81 0.42 -5.83
C GLU A 76 -24.21 -0.21 -5.71
N ASN A 77 -25.20 0.44 -6.30
CA ASN A 77 -26.58 -0.05 -6.30
C ASN A 77 -26.76 -1.19 -7.31
N LEU A 78 -26.66 -2.43 -6.85
CA LEU A 78 -26.82 -3.62 -7.70
C LEU A 78 -28.22 -3.79 -8.32
N LYS A 79 -29.21 -2.97 -7.98
CA LYS A 79 -30.53 -2.95 -8.62
C LYS A 79 -30.54 -2.06 -9.86
N ASP A 80 -29.55 -1.20 -10.03
CA ASP A 80 -29.44 -0.36 -11.20
C ASP A 80 -28.94 -1.17 -12.40
N SER A 81 -29.65 -1.04 -13.52
CA SER A 81 -29.33 -1.77 -14.74
C SER A 81 -27.97 -1.39 -15.34
N ILE A 82 -27.47 -0.17 -15.09
CA ILE A 82 -26.15 0.28 -15.51
C ILE A 82 -25.07 -0.46 -14.73
N VAL A 83 -25.34 -0.80 -13.46
CA VAL A 83 -24.43 -1.53 -12.60
C VAL A 83 -24.48 -3.02 -12.91
N TYR A 84 -25.67 -3.68 -12.85
CA TYR A 84 -25.70 -5.14 -12.97
C TYR A 84 -25.50 -5.66 -14.41
N ARG A 85 -25.65 -4.83 -15.46
CA ARG A 85 -25.37 -5.18 -16.87
C ARG A 85 -24.61 -4.06 -17.60
N PRO A 86 -23.38 -3.76 -17.21
CA PRO A 86 -22.62 -2.67 -17.81
C PRO A 86 -22.38 -2.90 -19.30
N ARG A 87 -22.27 -1.81 -20.06
CA ARG A 87 -21.96 -1.91 -21.51
C ARG A 87 -20.51 -2.32 -21.75
N GLU A 88 -19.58 -1.77 -20.96
CA GLU A 88 -18.13 -1.97 -21.06
C GLU A 88 -17.66 -2.76 -19.83
N LEU A 89 -17.91 -4.08 -19.83
CA LEU A 89 -17.73 -4.93 -18.67
C LEU A 89 -16.28 -4.92 -18.16
N GLU A 90 -15.29 -5.08 -19.05
CA GLU A 90 -13.87 -5.12 -18.68
C GLU A 90 -13.44 -3.78 -18.05
N ARG A 91 -13.79 -2.65 -18.67
CA ARG A 91 -13.48 -1.32 -18.09
C ARG A 91 -14.12 -1.13 -16.72
N ARG A 92 -15.40 -1.50 -16.56
CA ARG A 92 -16.10 -1.40 -15.26
C ARG A 92 -15.52 -2.33 -14.20
N HIS A 93 -15.06 -3.51 -14.61
CA HIS A 93 -14.33 -4.42 -13.75
C HIS A 93 -13.03 -3.78 -13.25
N ASP A 94 -12.22 -3.22 -14.15
CA ASP A 94 -10.94 -2.59 -13.80
C ASP A 94 -11.14 -1.35 -12.90
N GLU A 95 -12.15 -0.53 -13.18
CA GLU A 95 -12.55 0.59 -12.32
C GLU A 95 -12.93 0.12 -10.91
N ALA A 96 -13.67 -1.00 -10.79
CA ALA A 96 -14.08 -1.58 -9.51
C ALA A 96 -12.88 -2.15 -8.73
N VAL A 97 -11.91 -2.76 -9.43
CA VAL A 97 -10.64 -3.22 -8.81
C VAL A 97 -9.89 -2.04 -8.18
N ILE A 98 -9.73 -0.94 -8.95
CA ILE A 98 -9.05 0.27 -8.46
C ILE A 98 -9.78 0.86 -7.25
N ALA A 99 -11.11 1.02 -7.35
CA ALA A 99 -11.91 1.59 -6.27
C ALA A 99 -11.83 0.73 -4.98
N LEU A 100 -11.88 -0.60 -5.10
CA LEU A 100 -11.74 -1.49 -3.96
C LEU A 100 -10.35 -1.40 -3.31
N GLN A 101 -9.29 -1.34 -4.13
CA GLN A 101 -7.93 -1.16 -3.63
C GLN A 101 -7.75 0.17 -2.88
N GLU A 102 -8.41 1.24 -3.33
CA GLU A 102 -8.40 2.53 -2.64
C GLU A 102 -9.11 2.48 -1.28
N ILE A 103 -10.27 1.79 -1.21
CA ILE A 103 -11.00 1.59 0.05
C ILE A 103 -10.16 0.81 1.03
N ASP A 104 -9.58 -0.33 0.63
CA ASP A 104 -8.72 -1.15 1.47
C ASP A 104 -7.49 -0.34 1.97
N THR A 105 -6.92 0.50 1.09
CA THR A 105 -5.78 1.35 1.46
C THR A 105 -6.17 2.39 2.50
N LYS A 106 -7.34 3.04 2.34
CA LYS A 106 -7.84 4.03 3.29
C LYS A 106 -8.16 3.41 4.65
N GLN A 107 -8.85 2.26 4.67
CA GLN A 107 -9.16 1.55 5.91
C GLN A 107 -7.88 1.18 6.67
N ARG A 108 -6.90 0.60 5.97
CA ARG A 108 -5.63 0.25 6.58
C ARG A 108 -4.86 1.48 7.07
N ALA A 109 -4.90 2.58 6.34
CA ALA A 109 -4.27 3.83 6.75
C ALA A 109 -4.91 4.42 8.00
N GLU A 110 -6.25 4.34 8.14
CA GLU A 110 -6.96 4.77 9.35
C GLU A 110 -6.55 3.96 10.59
N GLU A 111 -6.51 2.62 10.48
CA GLU A 111 -6.04 1.75 11.55
C GLU A 111 -4.61 2.10 12.00
N LEU A 112 -3.72 2.33 11.03
CA LEU A 112 -2.32 2.70 11.31
C LEU A 112 -2.21 4.12 11.88
N ARG A 113 -3.07 5.04 11.47
CA ARG A 113 -3.10 6.42 12.01
C ARG A 113 -3.55 6.46 13.45
N GLU A 114 -4.48 5.59 13.85
CA GLU A 114 -4.86 5.43 15.25
C GLU A 114 -3.70 4.88 16.10
N LYS A 115 -2.94 3.90 15.57
CA LYS A 115 -1.78 3.32 16.26
C LYS A 115 -0.57 4.25 16.31
N PHE A 116 -0.35 5.04 15.26
CA PHE A 116 0.84 5.88 15.07
C PHE A 116 0.46 7.35 14.76
N PRO A 117 -0.20 8.06 15.69
CA PRO A 117 -0.82 9.36 15.40
C PRO A 117 0.18 10.47 15.04
N ASN A 118 1.44 10.33 15.39
CA ASN A 118 2.49 11.30 15.09
C ASN A 118 3.25 11.01 13.78
N LEU A 119 3.02 9.88 13.12
CA LEU A 119 3.82 9.43 11.97
C LEU A 119 3.84 10.47 10.84
N GLU A 120 2.67 10.92 10.38
CA GLU A 120 2.59 11.90 9.30
C GLU A 120 3.19 13.26 9.68
N LYS A 121 3.16 13.62 10.98
CA LYS A 121 3.87 14.78 11.50
C LYS A 121 5.38 14.58 11.36
N VAL A 122 5.90 13.42 11.76
CA VAL A 122 7.32 13.08 11.59
C VAL A 122 7.74 13.15 10.12
N CYS A 123 6.95 12.59 9.21
CA CYS A 123 7.23 12.67 7.76
C CYS A 123 7.35 14.12 7.28
N ARG A 124 6.44 15.00 7.69
CA ARG A 124 6.52 16.43 7.35
C ARG A 124 7.76 17.11 7.96
N GLU A 125 8.13 16.79 9.18
CA GLU A 125 9.31 17.33 9.86
C GLU A 125 10.62 16.97 9.15
N ILE A 126 10.72 15.74 8.63
CA ILE A 126 11.93 15.24 7.99
C ILE A 126 12.03 15.62 6.50
N THR A 127 10.93 15.99 5.87
CA THR A 127 10.88 16.33 4.42
C THR A 127 11.93 17.39 4.02
N PRO A 128 12.11 18.53 4.73
CA PRO A 128 13.11 19.54 4.38
C PRO A 128 14.55 19.02 4.42
N ILE A 129 14.80 17.93 5.14
CA ILE A 129 16.13 17.32 5.28
C ILE A 129 16.37 16.36 4.13
N TYR A 130 15.50 15.36 3.96
CA TYR A 130 15.74 14.22 3.09
C TYR A 130 15.28 14.43 1.64
N GLN A 131 14.23 15.26 1.43
CA GLN A 131 13.73 15.60 0.08
C GLN A 131 14.36 16.88 -0.49
N SER A 132 15.55 17.23 -0.04
CA SER A 132 16.15 18.53 -0.32
C SER A 132 17.11 18.54 -1.51
N LEU A 133 17.54 17.40 -1.99
CA LEU A 133 18.40 17.23 -3.15
C LEU A 133 17.66 16.45 -4.23
N LYS A 134 17.69 16.99 -5.43
CA LYS A 134 17.30 16.32 -6.66
C LYS A 134 18.27 16.76 -7.76
N ASP A 135 18.45 15.95 -8.75
CA ASP A 135 19.19 16.32 -9.95
C ASP A 135 18.36 16.03 -11.21
N GLU A 136 18.96 16.05 -12.38
CA GLU A 136 18.26 15.82 -13.66
C GLU A 136 17.72 14.39 -13.80
N LYS A 137 18.29 13.41 -13.09
CA LYS A 137 17.96 11.99 -13.22
C LYS A 137 17.17 11.45 -12.04
N TYR A 138 17.47 11.87 -10.82
CA TYR A 138 16.95 11.24 -9.60
C TYR A 138 16.46 12.24 -8.56
N ALA A 139 15.50 11.81 -7.77
CA ALA A 139 15.02 12.50 -6.58
C ALA A 139 14.77 11.50 -5.44
N VAL A 140 14.91 11.97 -4.19
CA VAL A 140 14.44 11.24 -3.02
C VAL A 140 13.19 11.94 -2.53
N LEU A 141 12.09 11.19 -2.37
CA LEU A 141 10.80 11.66 -1.86
C LEU A 141 10.57 11.09 -0.46
N VAL A 142 9.98 11.90 0.41
CA VAL A 142 9.51 11.49 1.73
C VAL A 142 7.99 11.30 1.65
N PRO A 143 7.45 10.15 2.07
CA PRO A 143 6.01 9.95 2.12
C PRO A 143 5.36 11.01 3.02
N GLN A 144 4.24 11.56 2.60
CA GLN A 144 3.53 12.60 3.37
C GLN A 144 2.39 12.02 4.19
N LYS A 145 1.86 10.88 3.74
CA LYS A 145 0.73 10.18 4.34
C LYS A 145 1.06 8.70 4.51
N ILE A 146 0.36 8.05 5.42
CA ILE A 146 0.44 6.60 5.63
C ILE A 146 0.08 5.85 4.34
N GLU A 147 -0.93 6.37 3.60
CA GLU A 147 -1.36 5.80 2.32
C GLU A 147 -0.23 5.73 1.28
N ASP A 148 0.71 6.67 1.28
CA ASP A 148 1.86 6.67 0.35
C ASP A 148 2.74 5.45 0.59
N ILE A 149 2.99 5.10 1.86
CA ILE A 149 3.80 3.92 2.23
C ILE A 149 3.06 2.63 1.87
N ILE A 150 1.74 2.58 2.09
CA ILE A 150 0.92 1.41 1.75
C ILE A 150 0.89 1.20 0.23
N LYS A 151 0.68 2.26 -0.55
CA LYS A 151 0.65 2.21 -2.02
C LYS A 151 2.00 1.76 -2.57
N GLU A 152 3.09 2.31 -2.07
CA GLU A 152 4.45 1.92 -2.44
C GLU A 152 4.69 0.42 -2.23
N GLY A 153 4.33 -0.09 -1.04
CA GLY A 153 4.47 -1.51 -0.71
C GLY A 153 3.62 -2.41 -1.61
N LYS A 154 2.41 -1.98 -1.97
CA LYS A 154 1.54 -2.70 -2.91
C LYS A 154 2.12 -2.70 -4.33
N ALA A 155 2.56 -1.55 -4.82
CA ALA A 155 3.06 -1.39 -6.18
C ALA A 155 4.37 -2.17 -6.41
N LEU A 156 5.26 -2.18 -5.43
CA LEU A 156 6.53 -2.91 -5.50
C LEU A 156 6.49 -4.32 -4.86
N HIS A 157 5.32 -4.83 -4.50
CA HIS A 157 5.12 -6.17 -3.97
C HIS A 157 6.06 -6.52 -2.79
N HIS A 158 6.25 -5.57 -1.86
CA HIS A 158 7.07 -5.79 -0.67
C HIS A 158 6.37 -5.37 0.64
N CYS A 159 6.95 -5.75 1.78
CA CYS A 159 6.28 -5.72 3.08
C CYS A 159 6.19 -4.33 3.74
N VAL A 160 6.78 -3.28 3.18
CA VAL A 160 6.81 -1.93 3.79
C VAL A 160 5.41 -1.39 4.10
N GLY A 161 4.41 -1.66 3.22
CA GLY A 161 3.04 -1.21 3.44
C GLY A 161 2.20 -2.09 4.38
N THR A 162 2.70 -3.28 4.73
CA THR A 162 1.94 -4.28 5.50
C THR A 162 2.46 -4.51 6.91
N GLN A 163 3.78 -4.44 7.13
CA GLN A 163 4.40 -4.69 8.43
C GLN A 163 4.45 -3.44 9.29
N GLU A 164 3.84 -3.52 10.47
CA GLU A 164 3.72 -2.39 11.42
C GLU A 164 5.06 -1.90 11.99
N CYS A 165 6.08 -2.73 11.96
CA CYS A 165 7.40 -2.36 12.46
C CYS A 165 8.05 -1.16 11.73
N TYR A 166 7.72 -0.94 10.45
CA TYR A 166 8.20 0.24 9.72
C TYR A 166 7.53 1.51 10.21
N PHE A 167 6.22 1.47 10.45
CA PHE A 167 5.44 2.60 10.96
C PHE A 167 5.86 2.95 12.40
N ASP A 168 6.09 1.94 13.23
CA ASP A 168 6.60 2.12 14.59
C ASP A 168 7.97 2.81 14.59
N ARG A 169 8.91 2.36 13.75
CA ARG A 169 10.24 2.96 13.63
C ARG A 169 10.20 4.41 13.16
N ILE A 170 9.34 4.75 12.19
CA ILE A 170 9.14 6.13 11.75
C ILE A 170 8.57 6.97 12.91
N SER A 171 7.54 6.47 13.59
CA SER A 171 6.90 7.15 14.71
C SER A 171 7.89 7.45 15.86
N ARG A 172 8.80 6.51 16.12
CA ARG A 172 9.89 6.66 17.11
C ARG A 172 11.12 7.40 16.60
N LYS A 173 11.15 7.78 15.34
CA LYS A 173 12.28 8.46 14.67
C LYS A 173 13.59 7.64 14.70
N THR A 174 13.49 6.30 14.73
CA THR A 174 14.64 5.39 14.72
C THR A 174 15.09 5.02 13.31
N SER A 175 14.18 4.93 12.37
CA SER A 175 14.45 4.87 10.93
C SER A 175 13.31 5.50 10.14
N TYR A 176 13.54 5.80 8.87
CA TYR A 176 12.56 6.43 7.99
C TYR A 176 12.46 5.66 6.69
N ILE A 177 11.27 5.68 6.09
CA ILE A 177 11.07 5.20 4.73
C ILE A 177 11.10 6.42 3.79
N VAL A 178 11.89 6.30 2.73
CA VAL A 178 11.97 7.28 1.65
C VAL A 178 11.95 6.56 0.30
N PHE A 179 11.52 7.27 -0.73
CA PHE A 179 11.38 6.73 -2.08
C PHE A 179 12.44 7.34 -3.00
N LEU A 180 13.24 6.52 -3.64
CA LEU A 180 14.07 6.95 -4.76
C LEU A 180 13.21 6.92 -6.02
N ARG A 181 13.19 8.00 -6.77
CA ARG A 181 12.43 8.16 -8.01
C ARG A 181 13.33 8.60 -9.15
N ARG A 182 12.96 8.26 -10.38
CA ARG A 182 13.51 8.91 -11.56
C ARG A 182 12.84 10.27 -11.73
N GLN A 183 13.62 11.32 -12.05
CA GLN A 183 13.11 12.69 -12.13
C GLN A 183 12.04 12.85 -13.23
N GLU A 184 12.14 12.09 -14.31
CA GLU A 184 11.17 12.07 -15.41
C GLU A 184 9.85 11.33 -15.10
N GLU A 185 9.84 10.48 -14.06
CA GLU A 185 8.72 9.62 -13.68
C GLU A 185 8.53 9.64 -12.15
N LEU A 186 8.34 10.83 -11.54
CA LEU A 186 8.26 10.97 -10.07
C LEU A 186 7.09 10.20 -9.43
N GLU A 187 6.02 10.01 -10.19
CA GLU A 187 4.82 9.29 -9.73
C GLU A 187 4.97 7.76 -9.83
N LYS A 188 6.01 7.28 -10.54
CA LYS A 188 6.24 5.86 -10.73
C LYS A 188 7.23 5.34 -9.71
N GLU A 189 6.89 4.23 -9.11
CA GLU A 189 7.72 3.57 -8.12
C GLU A 189 9.01 3.06 -8.75
N PHE A 190 10.14 3.28 -8.02
CA PHE A 190 11.44 2.83 -8.48
C PHE A 190 12.16 2.05 -7.38
N TYR A 191 12.57 2.69 -6.27
CA TYR A 191 13.09 2.01 -5.09
C TYR A 191 12.51 2.60 -3.82
N THR A 192 12.18 1.72 -2.88
CA THR A 192 11.92 2.07 -1.48
C THR A 192 13.19 1.87 -0.67
N MET A 193 13.54 2.84 0.15
CA MET A 193 14.72 2.78 1.01
C MET A 193 14.30 2.98 2.46
N GLU A 194 14.82 2.13 3.35
CA GLU A 194 14.85 2.39 4.78
C GLU A 194 16.17 3.07 5.12
N ILE A 195 16.11 4.20 5.82
CA ILE A 195 17.28 5.01 6.17
C ILE A 195 17.31 5.28 7.66
N GLU A 196 18.50 5.37 8.22
CA GLU A 196 18.75 5.89 9.56
C GLU A 196 18.66 7.42 9.58
N PRO A 197 18.51 8.05 10.77
CA PRO A 197 18.42 9.50 10.89
C PRO A 197 19.62 10.29 10.30
N ASP A 198 20.79 9.70 10.18
CA ASP A 198 21.95 10.28 9.53
C ASP A 198 21.94 10.15 7.98
N GLY A 199 20.91 9.52 7.42
CA GLY A 199 20.78 9.25 5.99
C GLY A 199 21.53 8.00 5.53
N ASN A 200 21.99 7.15 6.45
CA ASN A 200 22.54 5.85 6.09
C ASN A 200 21.45 4.92 5.58
N ILE A 201 21.66 4.29 4.41
CA ILE A 201 20.68 3.39 3.80
C ILE A 201 20.88 2.00 4.40
N VAL A 202 19.90 1.54 5.19
CA VAL A 202 19.91 0.23 5.85
C VAL A 202 19.37 -0.85 4.92
N GLN A 203 18.28 -0.53 4.21
CA GLN A 203 17.62 -1.43 3.29
C GLN A 203 17.18 -0.69 2.04
N LYS A 204 17.22 -1.37 0.91
CA LYS A 204 16.74 -0.90 -0.38
C LYS A 204 16.04 -2.03 -1.10
N SER A 205 14.89 -1.74 -1.67
CA SER A 205 14.06 -2.74 -2.35
C SER A 205 13.36 -2.14 -3.54
N LYS A 206 13.38 -2.87 -4.63
CA LYS A 206 12.57 -2.71 -5.82
C LYS A 206 11.49 -3.79 -5.82
N ASP A 207 10.82 -3.99 -6.92
CA ASP A 207 9.79 -5.01 -7.11
C ASP A 207 10.22 -6.39 -6.58
N TYR A 208 9.35 -7.02 -5.77
CA TYR A 208 9.59 -8.31 -5.10
C TYR A 208 10.88 -8.37 -4.26
N ASN A 209 11.22 -7.28 -3.56
CA ASN A 209 12.43 -7.17 -2.72
C ASN A 209 13.76 -7.38 -3.49
N ARG A 210 13.78 -7.14 -4.78
CA ARG A 210 15.01 -7.23 -5.59
C ARG A 210 15.79 -5.92 -5.54
N THR A 211 17.06 -6.01 -5.87
CA THR A 211 17.92 -4.87 -6.21
C THR A 211 18.49 -5.14 -7.60
N GLY A 212 18.26 -4.25 -8.54
CA GLY A 212 18.76 -4.38 -9.90
C GLY A 212 20.04 -3.58 -10.12
N GLU A 213 20.69 -3.80 -11.26
CA GLU A 213 21.87 -3.03 -11.71
C GLU A 213 21.57 -1.53 -11.85
N ASP A 214 20.31 -1.17 -12.11
CA ASP A 214 19.85 0.21 -12.20
C ASP A 214 19.95 0.99 -10.88
N TYR A 215 20.12 0.31 -9.74
CA TYR A 215 20.46 0.98 -8.47
C TYR A 215 21.89 1.53 -8.47
N GLU A 216 22.83 0.83 -9.08
CA GLU A 216 24.23 1.25 -9.16
C GLU A 216 24.37 2.56 -9.94
N GLU A 217 23.52 2.77 -10.94
CA GLU A 217 23.46 4.05 -11.67
C GLU A 217 23.06 5.23 -10.77
N ALA A 218 22.25 4.99 -9.75
CA ALA A 218 21.80 6.00 -8.79
C ALA A 218 22.81 6.24 -7.64
N GLU A 219 23.80 5.37 -7.43
CA GLU A 219 24.78 5.50 -6.33
C GLU A 219 25.50 6.84 -6.28
N PRO A 220 25.99 7.41 -7.40
CA PRO A 220 26.66 8.72 -7.37
C PRO A 220 25.72 9.83 -6.85
N PHE A 221 24.44 9.79 -7.23
CA PHE A 221 23.42 10.69 -6.72
C PHE A 221 23.20 10.48 -5.22
N LEU A 222 23.02 9.22 -4.77
CA LEU A 222 22.80 8.88 -3.37
C LEU A 222 23.96 9.28 -2.46
N LYS A 223 25.21 9.19 -2.95
CA LYS A 223 26.39 9.69 -2.23
C LYS A 223 26.34 11.21 -2.04
N LYS A 224 25.92 11.96 -3.07
CA LYS A 224 25.70 13.43 -2.96
C LYS A 224 24.53 13.74 -2.02
N TRP A 225 23.45 13.01 -2.15
CA TRP A 225 22.26 13.14 -1.31
C TRP A 225 22.60 12.94 0.18
N LYS A 226 23.29 11.86 0.54
CA LYS A 226 23.72 11.61 1.91
C LYS A 226 24.59 12.76 2.47
N LYS A 227 25.53 13.29 1.68
CA LYS A 227 26.34 14.45 2.09
C LYS A 227 25.48 15.69 2.34
N ASN A 228 24.45 15.91 1.53
CA ASN A 228 23.52 17.02 1.70
C ASN A 228 22.66 16.86 2.95
N VAL A 229 22.15 15.64 3.22
CA VAL A 229 21.41 15.28 4.44
C VAL A 229 22.25 15.61 5.69
N LEU A 230 23.48 15.11 5.75
CA LEU A 230 24.39 15.38 6.88
C LEU A 230 24.68 16.88 7.07
N LYS A 231 24.86 17.63 5.96
CA LYS A 231 25.02 19.09 6.03
C LYS A 231 23.78 19.77 6.62
N LYS A 232 22.58 19.33 6.22
CA LYS A 232 21.33 19.91 6.74
C LYS A 232 21.12 19.61 8.21
N ILE A 233 21.38 18.37 8.64
CA ILE A 233 21.31 17.98 10.06
C ILE A 233 22.24 18.89 10.90
N ARG A 234 23.52 19.03 10.50
CA ARG A 234 24.49 19.88 11.20
C ARG A 234 24.08 21.35 11.23
N ASN A 235 23.42 21.85 10.17
CA ASN A 235 22.94 23.24 10.15
C ASN A 235 21.73 23.44 11.06
N GLN A 236 20.85 22.43 11.22
CA GLN A 236 19.76 22.48 12.19
C GLN A 236 20.27 22.47 13.63
N GLU A 237 21.30 21.70 13.93
CA GLU A 237 21.96 21.68 15.25
C GLU A 237 22.60 23.03 15.62
N LYS A 238 22.97 23.83 14.62
CA LYS A 238 23.57 25.15 14.81
C LYS A 238 22.58 26.32 14.90
N ASP A 239 21.30 26.07 14.64
CA ASP A 239 20.25 27.11 14.69
C ASP A 239 19.68 27.21 16.12
N PRO A 240 20.03 28.27 16.88
CA PRO A 240 19.59 28.40 18.27
C PRO A 240 18.07 28.59 18.41
N THR A 241 17.36 28.93 17.33
CA THR A 241 15.89 29.07 17.35
C THR A 241 15.16 27.76 17.19
N LYS A 242 15.85 26.72 16.77
CA LYS A 242 15.31 25.34 16.60
C LYS A 242 15.77 24.38 17.69
N THR A 243 16.16 24.86 18.82
CA THR A 243 16.72 24.15 19.99
C THR A 243 15.80 23.05 20.58
N GLN A 244 14.64 22.78 20.01
CA GLN A 244 13.81 21.65 20.44
C GLN A 244 14.19 20.31 19.79
N VAL A 245 15.07 20.27 18.80
CA VAL A 245 15.57 19.02 18.18
C VAL A 245 16.94 18.62 18.74
N THR A 246 17.63 19.55 19.38
CA THR A 246 18.95 19.33 19.98
C THR A 246 18.89 18.74 21.40
N LEU A 247 17.70 18.58 21.95
CA LEU A 247 17.49 17.87 23.22
C LEU A 247 17.41 16.33 23.01
N TRP A 248 18.32 15.78 22.21
CA TRP A 248 18.86 14.44 22.48
C TRP A 248 19.47 14.37 23.88
N THR A 249 19.38 15.44 24.61
CA THR A 249 20.28 15.65 25.70
C THR A 249 19.82 15.11 27.00
N THR A 250 18.64 15.16 27.41
CA THR A 250 18.35 14.71 28.78
C THR A 250 17.06 13.91 28.90
N GLU A 251 16.02 14.32 28.20
CA GLU A 251 14.73 13.65 28.33
C GLU A 251 14.56 12.45 27.40
N LEU A 252 15.11 12.48 26.17
CA LEU A 252 15.12 11.30 25.29
C LEU A 252 16.18 10.28 25.73
N SER A 253 17.32 10.73 26.25
CA SER A 253 18.26 9.80 26.89
C SER A 253 17.67 9.20 28.16
N ALA A 254 16.82 9.90 28.89
CA ALA A 254 16.09 9.35 30.03
C ALA A 254 15.06 8.30 29.60
N ALA A 255 14.25 8.59 28.57
CA ALA A 255 13.28 7.62 28.02
C ALA A 255 13.96 6.43 27.33
N TYR A 256 15.11 6.63 26.67
CA TYR A 256 15.90 5.56 26.09
C TYR A 256 16.65 4.70 27.14
N LYS A 257 17.05 5.28 28.25
CA LYS A 257 17.67 4.55 29.37
C LYS A 257 16.78 3.45 29.89
N ASP A 258 15.47 3.64 29.89
CA ASP A 258 14.50 2.66 30.40
C ASP A 258 14.30 1.45 29.47
N HIS A 259 14.85 1.47 28.24
CA HIS A 259 14.70 0.39 27.27
C HIS A 259 16.02 -0.16 26.72
N VAL A 260 17.17 0.40 27.11
CA VAL A 260 18.48 -0.09 26.69
C VAL A 260 18.93 -1.21 27.62
N VAL A 261 19.00 -2.43 27.08
CA VAL A 261 19.58 -3.58 27.78
C VAL A 261 21.09 -3.62 27.54
N MET A 262 21.87 -3.70 28.60
CA MET A 262 23.34 -3.80 28.53
C MET A 262 23.75 -5.14 27.92
N LYS A 263 24.55 -5.11 26.86
CA LYS A 263 25.10 -6.31 26.22
C LYS A 263 26.55 -6.52 26.65
N GLY A 264 26.76 -7.50 27.51
CA GLY A 264 28.09 -7.91 27.98
C GLY A 264 28.59 -7.13 29.21
N GLY A 265 29.61 -7.67 29.88
CA GLY A 265 30.21 -7.10 31.07
C GLY A 265 29.46 -7.38 32.38
N LYS A 266 29.80 -6.63 33.41
CA LYS A 266 29.26 -6.79 34.79
C LYS A 266 27.73 -6.61 34.87
N TYR A 267 27.15 -5.84 33.94
CA TYR A 267 25.73 -5.47 33.94
C TYR A 267 24.94 -6.08 32.78
N GLN A 268 25.43 -7.24 32.27
CA GLN A 268 24.76 -7.95 31.19
C GLN A 268 23.28 -8.21 31.52
N ASP A 269 22.39 -8.00 30.58
CA ASP A 269 20.93 -8.20 30.65
C ASP A 269 20.18 -7.30 31.65
N GLN A 270 20.84 -6.27 32.22
CA GLN A 270 20.19 -5.25 33.04
C GLN A 270 19.84 -4.02 32.19
N TYR A 271 18.78 -3.31 32.58
CA TYR A 271 18.44 -2.05 31.94
C TYR A 271 19.44 -0.96 32.35
N LEU A 272 19.86 -0.14 31.38
CA LEU A 272 20.81 0.95 31.64
C LEU A 272 20.29 1.94 32.70
N SER A 273 18.98 2.15 32.79
CA SER A 273 18.35 2.97 33.83
C SER A 273 18.61 2.44 35.24
N ASP A 274 18.52 1.13 35.42
CA ASP A 274 18.69 0.48 36.72
C ASP A 274 20.16 0.48 37.15
N VAL A 275 21.06 0.25 36.19
CA VAL A 275 22.50 0.33 36.42
C VAL A 275 22.91 1.73 36.84
N LEU A 276 22.39 2.78 36.20
CA LEU A 276 22.72 4.18 36.53
C LEU A 276 22.15 4.60 37.90
N LYS A 277 20.97 4.12 38.28
CA LYS A 277 20.41 4.35 39.61
C LYS A 277 21.27 3.70 40.70
N ALA A 278 21.63 2.42 40.47
CA ALA A 278 22.47 1.68 41.42
C ALA A 278 23.85 2.32 41.58
N GLU A 279 24.47 2.85 40.52
CA GLU A 279 25.75 3.55 40.62
C GLU A 279 25.62 4.93 41.30
N GLN A 280 24.52 5.63 41.13
CA GLN A 280 24.24 6.88 41.84
C GLN A 280 24.02 6.67 43.35
N GLU A 281 23.28 5.60 43.70
CA GLU A 281 23.05 5.20 45.09
C GLU A 281 24.33 4.71 45.78
N ALA A 282 25.24 4.06 45.02
CA ALA A 282 26.52 3.63 45.54
C ALA A 282 27.57 4.74 45.71
N ALA A 283 27.33 5.87 45.03
CA ALA A 283 28.21 7.07 45.10
C ALA A 283 27.74 8.11 46.10
N ALA A 284 26.56 7.96 46.68
CA ALA A 284 25.99 8.82 47.73
C ALA A 284 26.23 8.27 49.14
#